data_c41e0841f38925bc44a6a88af18acb8d
#
_entry.id   c41e0841f38925bc44a6a88af18acb8d
#
_cell.length_a   1.000
_cell.length_b   1.000
_cell.length_c   1.000
_cell.angle_alpha   90.00
_cell.angle_beta   90.00
_cell.angle_gamma   90.00
#
_symmetry.space_group_name_H-M   'P 1'
#
loop_
_entity.id
_entity.type
_entity.pdbx_description
1 polymer ?
#
loop_
_entity_poly.entity_id
_entity_poly.type
_entity_poly.pdbx_seq_one_letter_code
_entity_poly.pdbx_strand_id
1 'polypeptide(L)'
;MASTFSDRLKLELQASGENAGTWGDKTNNNLEVIDAFVNGYLSKSVAGSSDVTLTTADASATAESSNKVIELTGALTGNIKVLVPAKESNYVIFNNTTGSFTLTVAPTGHTSNGVAITQGSHTMIYNQSDKCVDVLGAKVGTTGTTYIGSGAELTGIDIIPAGSLMLFQQSSAPTGWTKGTAHDNKALRVVTGSASSGGSNTFAAAFNN
;
A
#
# COMPACT_ATOMS: atom_id res chain seq x y z
N MET A 1 26.63 22.45 31.59
CA MET A 1 25.83 21.19 31.42
C MET A 1 25.87 20.89 29.93
N ALA A 2 26.16 19.67 29.51
CA ALA A 2 26.27 19.35 28.09
C ALA A 2 24.88 19.34 27.43
N SER A 3 24.80 19.77 26.14
CA SER A 3 23.60 19.64 25.32
C SER A 3 23.11 18.19 25.28
N THR A 4 21.79 18.03 25.18
CA THR A 4 21.12 16.73 24.93
C THR A 4 20.45 16.76 23.57
N PHE A 5 19.88 15.65 23.13
CA PHE A 5 19.22 15.57 21.85
C PHE A 5 17.77 15.10 21.99
N SER A 6 16.88 15.64 21.18
CA SER A 6 15.49 15.18 21.14
C SER A 6 15.43 13.71 20.69
N ASP A 7 14.43 12.97 21.19
CA ASP A 7 14.38 11.54 20.98
C ASP A 7 14.11 11.15 19.52
N ARG A 8 13.20 11.85 18.83
CA ARG A 8 12.76 11.52 17.47
C ARG A 8 13.65 12.11 16.38
N LEU A 9 13.75 13.43 16.33
CA LEU A 9 14.45 14.14 15.24
C LEU A 9 15.92 14.38 15.56
N LYS A 10 16.39 14.03 16.76
CA LYS A 10 17.79 14.25 17.15
C LYS A 10 18.22 15.71 17.15
N LEU A 11 17.29 16.63 17.39
CA LEU A 11 17.56 18.07 17.51
C LEU A 11 18.42 18.34 18.74
N GLU A 12 19.41 19.20 18.64
CA GLU A 12 20.21 19.62 19.79
C GLU A 12 19.38 20.48 20.75
N LEU A 13 19.21 20.00 21.97
CA LEU A 13 18.55 20.73 23.06
C LEU A 13 19.65 21.45 23.88
N GLN A 14 19.85 22.72 23.57
CA GLN A 14 20.94 23.49 24.13
C GLN A 14 20.74 23.72 25.63
N ALA A 15 21.75 23.43 26.43
CA ALA A 15 21.74 23.75 27.84
C ALA A 15 22.02 25.24 28.08
N SER A 16 21.49 25.79 29.18
CA SER A 16 21.70 27.19 29.52
C SER A 16 23.21 27.50 29.71
N GLY A 17 23.70 28.54 29.06
CA GLY A 17 25.11 28.97 29.08
C GLY A 17 26.03 28.16 28.18
N GLU A 18 25.52 27.17 27.44
CA GLU A 18 26.27 26.41 26.44
C GLU A 18 26.19 27.08 25.07
N ASN A 19 27.11 26.70 24.16
CA ASN A 19 27.16 27.19 22.79
C ASN A 19 27.34 28.71 22.67
N ALA A 20 28.03 29.35 23.61
CA ALA A 20 28.35 30.76 23.53
C ALA A 20 29.14 31.08 22.25
N GLY A 21 28.59 31.93 21.40
CA GLY A 21 29.16 32.27 20.08
C GLY A 21 28.81 31.29 18.95
N THR A 22 28.21 30.15 19.23
CA THR A 22 27.83 29.14 18.21
C THR A 22 26.34 28.74 18.25
N TRP A 23 25.55 29.35 19.13
CA TRP A 23 24.13 29.01 19.29
C TRP A 23 23.34 29.22 18.00
N GLY A 24 23.70 30.22 17.19
CA GLY A 24 23.07 30.47 15.89
C GLY A 24 23.26 29.29 14.93
N ASP A 25 24.50 28.78 14.85
CA ASP A 25 24.81 27.63 14.00
C ASP A 25 24.05 26.39 14.46
N LYS A 26 23.95 26.17 15.77
CA LYS A 26 23.16 25.05 16.34
C LYS A 26 21.68 25.17 16.06
N THR A 27 21.13 26.37 16.17
CA THR A 27 19.73 26.66 15.85
C THR A 27 19.45 26.43 14.37
N ASN A 28 20.31 26.98 13.49
CA ASN A 28 20.18 26.80 12.05
C ASN A 28 20.24 25.32 11.66
N ASN A 29 21.21 24.59 12.20
CA ASN A 29 21.30 23.15 11.95
C ASN A 29 20.05 22.39 12.41
N ASN A 30 19.45 22.72 13.55
CA ASN A 30 18.17 22.16 13.97
C ASN A 30 17.05 22.49 12.99
N LEU A 31 17.00 23.69 12.45
CA LEU A 31 16.02 24.08 11.41
C LEU A 31 16.22 23.28 10.13
N GLU A 32 17.47 23.03 9.72
CA GLU A 32 17.80 22.17 8.57
C GLU A 32 17.34 20.72 8.79
N VAL A 33 17.50 20.17 10.00
CA VAL A 33 16.96 18.82 10.34
C VAL A 33 15.44 18.81 10.23
N ILE A 34 14.75 19.84 10.68
CA ILE A 34 13.29 19.96 10.57
C ILE A 34 12.88 20.07 9.10
N ASP A 35 13.57 20.89 8.32
CA ASP A 35 13.30 21.04 6.87
C ASP A 35 13.45 19.71 6.13
N ALA A 36 14.54 18.99 6.37
CA ALA A 36 14.76 17.67 5.80
C ALA A 36 13.65 16.69 6.19
N PHE A 37 13.18 16.70 7.43
CA PHE A 37 12.11 15.85 7.90
C PHE A 37 10.74 16.21 7.30
N VAL A 38 10.51 17.44 6.95
CA VAL A 38 9.24 17.91 6.36
C VAL A 38 9.19 17.66 4.85
N ASN A 39 10.28 17.99 4.13
CA ASN A 39 10.31 17.99 2.66
C ASN A 39 11.57 17.34 2.06
N GLY A 40 12.50 16.85 2.88
CA GLY A 40 13.75 16.26 2.39
C GLY A 40 13.51 15.03 1.53
N TYR A 41 14.34 14.91 0.49
CA TYR A 41 14.35 13.78 -0.43
C TYR A 41 15.73 13.12 -0.46
N LEU A 42 15.72 11.80 -0.33
CA LEU A 42 16.92 10.97 -0.46
C LEU A 42 16.70 9.93 -1.57
N SER A 43 17.63 9.86 -2.52
CA SER A 43 17.72 8.69 -3.41
C SER A 43 18.89 7.81 -2.94
N LYS A 44 18.61 6.55 -2.60
CA LYS A 44 19.58 5.60 -2.05
C LYS A 44 19.58 4.30 -2.83
N SER A 45 20.77 3.89 -3.29
CA SER A 45 20.96 2.57 -3.87
C SER A 45 20.95 1.50 -2.76
N VAL A 46 20.13 0.48 -2.96
CA VAL A 46 20.01 -0.72 -2.13
C VAL A 46 20.23 -1.99 -2.95
N ALA A 47 21.01 -1.88 -4.03
CA ALA A 47 21.32 -3.00 -4.92
C ALA A 47 21.93 -4.19 -4.18
N GLY A 48 21.59 -5.40 -4.63
CA GLY A 48 22.14 -6.64 -4.08
C GLY A 48 21.11 -7.44 -3.29
N SER A 49 21.58 -8.21 -2.32
CA SER A 49 20.78 -9.13 -1.50
C SER A 49 20.98 -8.95 0.01
N SER A 50 21.65 -7.88 0.41
CA SER A 50 21.93 -7.58 1.83
C SER A 50 20.99 -6.53 2.38
N ASP A 51 20.59 -6.69 3.63
CA ASP A 51 19.82 -5.67 4.34
C ASP A 51 20.60 -4.36 4.46
N VAL A 52 19.91 -3.24 4.36
CA VAL A 52 20.49 -1.89 4.40
C VAL A 52 19.91 -1.13 5.59
N THR A 53 20.77 -0.58 6.44
CA THR A 53 20.35 0.30 7.54
C THR A 53 20.54 1.76 7.14
N LEU A 54 19.48 2.57 7.29
CA LEU A 54 19.59 4.02 7.10
C LEU A 54 20.42 4.64 8.20
N THR A 55 21.34 5.50 7.83
CA THR A 55 22.16 6.24 8.80
C THR A 55 21.31 7.19 9.62
N THR A 56 21.66 7.32 10.91
CA THR A 56 21.08 8.30 11.83
C THR A 56 22.21 8.98 12.59
N ALA A 57 22.11 10.25 12.86
CA ALA A 57 23.09 11.00 13.62
C ALA A 57 22.41 12.15 14.36
N ASP A 58 22.99 12.49 15.52
CA ASP A 58 22.53 13.61 16.33
C ASP A 58 22.77 14.94 15.59
N ALA A 59 21.79 15.83 15.59
CA ALA A 59 21.80 17.14 14.95
C ALA A 59 22.31 17.10 13.48
N SER A 60 21.86 16.13 12.69
CA SER A 60 22.34 15.98 11.30
C SER A 60 21.20 15.99 10.29
N ALA A 61 21.11 17.04 9.51
CA ALA A 61 20.21 17.13 8.36
C ALA A 61 20.61 16.19 7.21
N THR A 62 21.87 15.73 7.19
CA THR A 62 22.39 14.83 6.15
C THR A 62 22.26 13.36 6.50
N ALA A 63 21.77 13.01 7.70
CA ALA A 63 21.46 11.64 8.05
C ALA A 63 20.35 11.11 7.13
N GLU A 64 20.51 9.90 6.61
CA GLU A 64 19.58 9.33 5.63
C GLU A 64 18.14 9.23 6.19
N SER A 65 18.02 8.86 7.47
CA SER A 65 16.74 8.76 8.16
C SER A 65 16.08 10.10 8.50
N SER A 66 16.76 11.24 8.27
CA SER A 66 16.18 12.58 8.46
C SER A 66 15.31 13.02 7.28
N ASN A 67 15.33 12.33 6.17
CA ASN A 67 14.56 12.71 4.98
C ASN A 67 13.12 12.18 5.03
N LYS A 68 12.17 13.00 4.56
CA LYS A 68 10.76 12.66 4.47
C LYS A 68 10.47 11.64 3.39
N VAL A 69 11.05 11.84 2.22
CA VAL A 69 10.86 10.99 1.04
C VAL A 69 12.15 10.23 0.77
N ILE A 70 12.05 8.91 0.70
CA ILE A 70 13.20 8.04 0.45
C ILE A 70 12.90 7.19 -0.77
N GLU A 71 13.62 7.45 -1.85
CA GLU A 71 13.64 6.62 -3.03
C GLU A 71 14.71 5.54 -2.88
N LEU A 72 14.30 4.28 -3.02
CA LEU A 72 15.17 3.12 -2.96
C LEU A 72 15.40 2.61 -4.37
N THR A 73 16.65 2.61 -4.82
CA THR A 73 17.05 2.30 -6.21
C THR A 73 17.99 1.09 -6.29
N GLY A 74 18.21 0.61 -7.49
CA GLY A 74 19.19 -0.46 -7.77
C GLY A 74 18.57 -1.81 -8.07
N ALA A 75 19.38 -2.71 -8.60
CA ALA A 75 18.97 -4.07 -8.95
C ALA A 75 19.08 -4.99 -7.74
N LEU A 76 17.97 -5.55 -7.30
CA LEU A 76 17.94 -6.55 -6.24
C LEU A 76 18.31 -7.94 -6.80
N THR A 77 19.10 -8.69 -6.05
CA THR A 77 19.48 -10.07 -6.33
C THR A 77 18.99 -11.04 -5.25
N GLY A 78 18.27 -10.53 -4.25
CA GLY A 78 17.62 -11.28 -3.18
C GLY A 78 16.62 -10.39 -2.45
N ASN A 79 15.80 -11.01 -1.58
CA ASN A 79 14.90 -10.26 -0.70
C ASN A 79 15.72 -9.49 0.32
N ILE A 80 15.41 -8.22 0.51
CA ILE A 80 16.13 -7.34 1.43
C ILE A 80 15.19 -6.60 2.39
N LYS A 81 15.77 -6.12 3.47
CA LYS A 81 15.13 -5.17 4.37
C LYS A 81 15.89 -3.85 4.38
N VAL A 82 15.13 -2.75 4.38
CA VAL A 82 15.66 -1.42 4.66
C VAL A 82 15.26 -1.05 6.08
N LEU A 83 16.25 -0.87 6.93
CA LEU A 83 16.06 -0.67 8.36
C LEU A 83 16.06 0.82 8.69
N VAL A 84 14.95 1.30 9.23
CA VAL A 84 14.79 2.64 9.77
C VAL A 84 15.07 2.67 11.27
N PRO A 85 15.42 3.82 11.88
CA PRO A 85 15.60 3.91 13.33
C PRO A 85 14.34 3.46 14.10
N ALA A 86 14.52 2.76 15.22
CA ALA A 86 13.42 2.31 16.08
C ALA A 86 12.85 3.48 16.91
N LYS A 87 12.31 4.49 16.23
CA LYS A 87 11.69 5.70 16.79
C LYS A 87 10.45 6.06 15.99
N GLU A 88 9.47 6.70 16.65
CA GLU A 88 8.27 7.15 15.96
C GLU A 88 8.63 8.17 14.88
N SER A 89 8.24 7.84 13.67
CA SER A 89 8.51 8.68 12.49
C SER A 89 7.57 8.28 11.34
N ASN A 90 7.49 9.12 10.34
CA ASN A 90 6.74 8.79 9.14
C ASN A 90 7.56 9.11 7.88
N TYR A 91 7.50 8.20 6.92
CA TYR A 91 8.24 8.25 5.67
C TYR A 91 7.30 8.05 4.48
N VAL A 92 7.65 8.63 3.36
CA VAL A 92 7.15 8.23 2.05
C VAL A 92 8.25 7.45 1.36
N ILE A 93 8.06 6.15 1.19
CA ILE A 93 9.04 5.27 0.55
C ILE A 93 8.63 5.04 -0.89
N PHE A 94 9.53 5.34 -1.82
CA PHE A 94 9.39 4.98 -3.22
C PHE A 94 10.30 3.79 -3.54
N ASN A 95 9.72 2.65 -3.88
CA ASN A 95 10.48 1.47 -4.31
C ASN A 95 10.73 1.54 -5.82
N ASN A 96 11.82 2.17 -6.21
CA ASN A 96 12.32 2.26 -7.59
C ASN A 96 13.45 1.25 -7.86
N THR A 97 13.41 0.09 -7.20
CA THR A 97 14.35 -1.01 -7.45
C THR A 97 13.92 -1.83 -8.66
N THR A 98 14.81 -2.64 -9.17
CA THR A 98 14.54 -3.63 -10.21
C THR A 98 14.84 -5.04 -9.70
N GLY A 99 14.38 -6.08 -10.43
CA GLY A 99 14.50 -7.48 -10.01
C GLY A 99 13.21 -8.00 -9.36
N SER A 100 13.03 -9.33 -9.38
CA SER A 100 11.80 -9.98 -8.87
C SER A 100 11.94 -10.38 -7.39
N PHE A 101 12.35 -9.42 -6.54
CA PHE A 101 12.58 -9.64 -5.11
C PHE A 101 11.78 -8.68 -4.26
N THR A 102 11.51 -9.08 -3.02
CA THR A 102 10.77 -8.28 -2.05
C THR A 102 11.69 -7.31 -1.33
N LEU A 103 11.27 -6.04 -1.28
CA LEU A 103 11.84 -5.02 -0.43
C LEU A 103 10.89 -4.76 0.74
N THR A 104 11.40 -4.87 1.97
CA THR A 104 10.62 -4.64 3.19
C THR A 104 11.25 -3.51 3.99
N VAL A 105 10.47 -2.54 4.44
CA VAL A 105 10.95 -1.50 5.37
C VAL A 105 10.53 -1.88 6.78
N ALA A 106 11.48 -1.92 7.71
CA ALA A 106 11.25 -2.36 9.08
C ALA A 106 12.07 -1.54 10.09
N PRO A 107 11.67 -1.46 11.37
CA PRO A 107 12.48 -0.81 12.38
C PRO A 107 13.72 -1.64 12.73
N THR A 108 14.81 -0.96 13.03
CA THR A 108 16.03 -1.60 13.54
C THR A 108 15.71 -2.40 14.82
N GLY A 109 16.17 -3.65 14.89
CA GLY A 109 15.88 -4.55 16.00
C GLY A 109 14.50 -5.25 15.95
N HIS A 110 13.60 -4.82 15.06
CA HIS A 110 12.26 -5.38 14.89
C HIS A 110 11.98 -5.78 13.43
N THR A 111 12.92 -6.49 12.84
CA THR A 111 12.96 -6.78 11.38
C THR A 111 11.81 -7.67 10.88
N SER A 112 11.08 -8.35 11.77
CA SER A 112 9.87 -9.13 11.42
C SER A 112 8.62 -8.27 11.28
N ASN A 113 8.64 -7.03 11.78
CA ASN A 113 7.48 -6.15 11.89
C ASN A 113 7.52 -5.04 10.81
N GLY A 114 7.92 -5.40 9.61
CA GLY A 114 8.07 -4.49 8.47
C GLY A 114 6.87 -4.49 7.52
N VAL A 115 6.89 -3.54 6.61
CA VAL A 115 5.96 -3.39 5.48
C VAL A 115 6.69 -3.70 4.19
N ALA A 116 6.18 -4.62 3.41
CA ALA A 116 6.68 -4.90 2.06
C ALA A 116 6.19 -3.78 1.11
N ILE A 117 7.12 -3.20 0.36
CA ILE A 117 6.83 -2.11 -0.58
C ILE A 117 6.80 -2.67 -1.99
N THR A 118 5.68 -2.55 -2.65
CA THR A 118 5.52 -2.99 -4.03
C THR A 118 6.46 -2.20 -4.95
N GLN A 119 7.14 -2.88 -5.86
CA GLN A 119 8.02 -2.26 -6.84
C GLN A 119 7.26 -1.26 -7.72
N GLY A 120 7.82 -0.07 -7.95
CA GLY A 120 7.20 1.02 -8.67
C GLY A 120 6.17 1.84 -7.84
N SER A 121 5.90 1.48 -6.58
CA SER A 121 4.92 2.18 -5.75
C SER A 121 5.55 3.16 -4.75
N HIS A 122 4.76 4.19 -4.41
CA HIS A 122 5.01 5.07 -3.28
C HIS A 122 4.12 4.63 -2.11
N THR A 123 4.72 4.39 -0.95
CA THR A 123 4.00 3.94 0.24
C THR A 123 4.28 4.85 1.41
N MET A 124 3.23 5.36 2.04
CA MET A 124 3.37 6.14 3.27
C MET A 124 3.42 5.21 4.47
N ILE A 125 4.54 5.22 5.18
CA ILE A 125 4.80 4.36 6.34
C ILE A 125 4.80 5.20 7.61
N TYR A 126 4.08 4.72 8.62
CA TYR A 126 4.25 5.15 10.00
C TYR A 126 5.05 4.10 10.76
N ASN A 127 6.19 4.51 11.29
CA ASN A 127 7.04 3.71 12.15
C ASN A 127 6.65 3.96 13.62
N GLN A 128 6.24 2.92 14.34
CA GLN A 128 5.80 2.95 15.73
C GLN A 128 6.92 2.56 16.71
N SER A 129 8.16 2.69 16.30
CA SER A 129 9.38 2.22 16.98
C SER A 129 9.61 0.71 16.94
N ASP A 130 8.61 -0.11 17.13
CA ASP A 130 8.68 -1.58 17.14
C ASP A 130 8.11 -2.24 15.88
N LYS A 131 7.36 -1.50 15.09
CA LYS A 131 6.77 -1.94 13.82
C LYS A 131 6.57 -0.80 12.85
N CYS A 132 6.61 -1.10 11.57
CA CYS A 132 6.14 -0.22 10.51
C CYS A 132 4.69 -0.56 10.13
N VAL A 133 3.91 0.46 9.80
CA VAL A 133 2.52 0.35 9.36
C VAL A 133 2.36 1.12 8.06
N ASP A 134 1.80 0.51 7.05
CA ASP A 134 1.35 1.22 5.85
C ASP A 134 0.10 2.04 6.20
N VAL A 135 0.22 3.37 6.15
CA VAL A 135 -0.86 4.30 6.55
C VAL A 135 -2.02 4.29 5.56
N LEU A 136 -1.70 4.10 4.29
CA LEU A 136 -2.69 4.07 3.20
C LEU A 136 -3.01 2.63 2.79
N GLY A 137 -2.30 1.68 3.35
CA GLY A 137 -2.37 0.26 3.07
C GLY A 137 -3.79 -0.24 3.07
N ALA A 138 -4.12 -0.80 1.95
CA ALA A 138 -5.45 -1.16 1.52
C ALA A 138 -6.28 -1.87 2.60
N LYS A 139 -7.04 -1.11 3.32
CA LYS A 139 -8.26 -1.60 3.97
C LYS A 139 -9.46 -1.48 3.00
N VAL A 140 -9.18 -1.57 1.70
CA VAL A 140 -10.21 -1.83 0.70
C VAL A 140 -10.60 -3.30 0.90
N GLY A 141 -11.78 -3.51 1.46
CA GLY A 141 -12.30 -4.86 1.73
C GLY A 141 -12.64 -5.14 3.20
N THR A 142 -12.45 -4.17 4.12
CA THR A 142 -13.08 -4.26 5.45
C THR A 142 -14.53 -3.81 5.32
N THR A 143 -15.46 -4.56 5.91
CA THR A 143 -16.89 -4.21 5.97
C THR A 143 -17.05 -2.73 6.36
N GLY A 144 -17.70 -1.93 5.52
CA GLY A 144 -17.94 -0.51 5.75
C GLY A 144 -16.99 0.48 5.06
N THR A 145 -16.02 0.03 4.29
CA THR A 145 -15.20 0.94 3.46
C THR A 145 -15.91 1.27 2.14
N THR A 146 -16.02 2.56 1.84
CA THR A 146 -16.52 3.05 0.56
C THR A 146 -15.34 3.27 -0.39
N TYR A 147 -15.33 2.59 -1.53
CA TYR A 147 -14.39 2.88 -2.61
C TYR A 147 -14.92 4.07 -3.43
N ILE A 148 -14.15 5.15 -3.48
CA ILE A 148 -14.47 6.33 -4.30
C ILE A 148 -13.51 6.34 -5.49
N GLY A 149 -13.94 5.75 -6.61
CA GLY A 149 -13.13 5.70 -7.83
C GLY A 149 -13.84 5.02 -8.98
N SER A 150 -13.22 5.01 -10.16
CA SER A 150 -13.67 4.18 -11.28
C SER A 150 -13.48 2.71 -10.93
N GLY A 151 -14.53 1.92 -10.97
CA GLY A 151 -14.46 0.47 -10.74
C GLY A 151 -13.72 -0.33 -11.82
N ALA A 152 -13.14 0.31 -12.84
CA ALA A 152 -12.52 -0.35 -13.99
C ALA A 152 -11.30 -1.22 -13.63
N GLU A 153 -10.58 -0.86 -12.55
CA GLU A 153 -9.41 -1.59 -12.05
C GLU A 153 -9.75 -2.60 -10.92
N LEU A 154 -11.01 -2.68 -10.52
CA LEU A 154 -11.43 -3.59 -9.46
C LEU A 154 -11.66 -4.99 -10.05
N THR A 155 -10.75 -5.91 -9.78
CA THR A 155 -10.87 -7.33 -10.14
C THR A 155 -11.36 -8.15 -8.94
N GLY A 156 -12.17 -9.18 -9.20
CA GLY A 156 -12.67 -10.06 -8.14
C GLY A 156 -13.87 -9.53 -7.35
N ILE A 157 -14.57 -8.51 -7.85
CA ILE A 157 -15.85 -8.08 -7.28
C ILE A 157 -16.96 -8.86 -7.93
N ASP A 158 -17.39 -9.92 -7.27
CA ASP A 158 -18.62 -10.62 -7.60
C ASP A 158 -19.83 -9.80 -7.10
N ILE A 159 -20.26 -8.82 -7.90
CA ILE A 159 -21.49 -8.07 -7.63
C ILE A 159 -22.71 -8.96 -7.85
N ILE A 160 -22.55 -10.01 -8.60
CA ILE A 160 -23.58 -10.99 -8.93
C ILE A 160 -23.14 -12.34 -8.38
N PRO A 161 -23.92 -12.96 -7.47
CA PRO A 161 -23.55 -14.26 -6.91
C PRO A 161 -23.34 -15.34 -7.98
N ALA A 162 -22.39 -16.23 -7.77
CA ALA A 162 -22.17 -17.38 -8.63
C ALA A 162 -23.48 -18.19 -8.79
N GLY A 163 -23.82 -18.57 -10.01
CA GLY A 163 -25.06 -19.27 -10.31
C GLY A 163 -26.27 -18.38 -10.60
N SER A 164 -26.13 -17.04 -10.52
CA SER A 164 -27.17 -16.13 -10.97
C SER A 164 -27.45 -16.30 -12.46
N LEU A 165 -28.71 -16.28 -12.84
CA LEU A 165 -29.16 -16.33 -14.23
C LEU A 165 -29.72 -14.96 -14.65
N MET A 166 -29.23 -14.44 -15.77
CA MET A 166 -29.74 -13.21 -16.36
C MET A 166 -30.17 -13.44 -17.82
N LEU A 167 -31.18 -12.69 -18.23
CA LEU A 167 -31.68 -12.72 -19.60
C LEU A 167 -31.00 -11.64 -20.43
N PHE A 168 -30.36 -12.01 -21.53
CA PHE A 168 -29.73 -11.09 -22.47
C PHE A 168 -30.35 -11.21 -23.86
N GLN A 169 -30.70 -10.09 -24.47
CA GLN A 169 -31.17 -10.04 -25.86
C GLN A 169 -29.99 -9.84 -26.82
N GLN A 170 -29.18 -10.87 -27.00
CA GLN A 170 -28.03 -10.83 -27.91
C GLN A 170 -27.67 -12.26 -28.40
N SER A 171 -26.92 -12.34 -29.51
CA SER A 171 -26.59 -13.61 -30.17
C SER A 171 -25.54 -14.44 -29.42
N SER A 172 -24.69 -13.80 -28.57
CA SER A 172 -23.66 -14.47 -27.79
C SER A 172 -23.66 -13.94 -26.36
N ALA A 173 -23.19 -14.76 -25.41
CA ALA A 173 -23.07 -14.33 -24.02
C ALA A 173 -22.10 -13.16 -23.89
N PRO A 174 -22.36 -12.16 -23.00
CA PRO A 174 -21.40 -11.10 -22.67
C PRO A 174 -20.12 -11.68 -22.07
N THR A 175 -19.03 -10.89 -22.11
CA THR A 175 -17.79 -11.25 -21.42
C THR A 175 -18.05 -11.53 -19.94
N GLY A 176 -17.53 -12.64 -19.42
CA GLY A 176 -17.73 -13.09 -18.04
C GLY A 176 -19.01 -13.90 -17.82
N TRP A 177 -19.83 -14.12 -18.85
CA TRP A 177 -21.04 -14.93 -18.79
C TRP A 177 -20.95 -16.15 -19.70
N THR A 178 -21.57 -17.25 -19.30
CA THR A 178 -21.70 -18.46 -20.11
C THR A 178 -23.16 -18.65 -20.48
N LYS A 179 -23.43 -18.92 -21.77
CA LYS A 179 -24.81 -19.22 -22.23
C LYS A 179 -25.30 -20.49 -21.60
N GLY A 180 -26.38 -20.39 -20.81
CA GLY A 180 -27.10 -21.55 -20.30
C GLY A 180 -28.07 -22.09 -21.35
N THR A 181 -27.90 -23.34 -21.76
CA THR A 181 -28.72 -23.99 -22.76
C THR A 181 -29.89 -24.84 -22.16
N ALA A 182 -29.91 -25.00 -20.84
CA ALA A 182 -30.93 -25.80 -20.16
C ALA A 182 -32.36 -25.30 -20.35
N HIS A 183 -32.53 -24.05 -20.76
CA HIS A 183 -33.82 -23.39 -20.95
C HIS A 183 -34.03 -22.92 -22.40
N ASP A 184 -33.22 -23.38 -23.34
CA ASP A 184 -33.42 -23.08 -24.77
C ASP A 184 -34.81 -23.57 -25.22
N ASN A 185 -35.48 -22.72 -26.03
CA ASN A 185 -36.85 -22.99 -26.55
C ASN A 185 -37.95 -23.14 -25.47
N LYS A 186 -37.75 -22.60 -24.26
CA LYS A 186 -38.76 -22.56 -23.20
C LYS A 186 -39.26 -21.11 -23.01
N ALA A 187 -40.54 -20.99 -22.68
CA ALA A 187 -41.13 -19.70 -22.33
C ALA A 187 -40.74 -19.32 -20.89
N LEU A 188 -40.40 -18.03 -20.66
CA LEU A 188 -40.15 -17.50 -19.32
C LEU A 188 -41.47 -17.39 -18.56
N ARG A 189 -41.53 -17.94 -17.36
CA ARG A 189 -42.65 -17.80 -16.43
C ARG A 189 -42.16 -17.12 -15.13
N VAL A 190 -42.81 -16.06 -14.77
CA VAL A 190 -42.62 -15.41 -13.46
C VAL A 190 -43.49 -16.07 -12.44
N VAL A 191 -42.94 -16.49 -11.32
CA VAL A 191 -43.65 -17.17 -10.24
C VAL A 191 -43.34 -16.53 -8.88
N THR A 192 -44.27 -16.60 -7.94
CA THR A 192 -44.10 -16.10 -6.57
C THR A 192 -43.48 -17.12 -5.61
N GLY A 193 -43.32 -18.36 -6.03
CA GLY A 193 -42.73 -19.46 -5.25
C GLY A 193 -41.45 -19.99 -5.88
N SER A 194 -41.03 -21.20 -5.47
CA SER A 194 -39.83 -21.83 -6.00
C SER A 194 -39.90 -21.96 -7.52
N ALA A 195 -38.82 -21.52 -8.19
CA ALA A 195 -38.70 -21.69 -9.62
C ALA A 195 -38.60 -23.17 -9.98
N SER A 196 -39.38 -23.62 -10.97
CA SER A 196 -39.33 -24.97 -11.51
C SER A 196 -39.43 -24.92 -13.03
N SER A 197 -38.91 -25.94 -13.69
CA SER A 197 -39.16 -26.18 -15.10
C SER A 197 -40.27 -27.22 -15.22
N GLY A 198 -41.26 -26.96 -16.05
CA GLY A 198 -42.36 -27.91 -16.28
C GLY A 198 -43.22 -27.47 -17.43
N GLY A 199 -44.01 -28.40 -17.90
CA GLY A 199 -44.90 -28.28 -19.03
C GLY A 199 -44.81 -29.55 -19.86
N SER A 200 -45.94 -30.17 -20.14
CA SER A 200 -46.01 -31.39 -20.93
C SER A 200 -45.99 -31.13 -22.44
N ASN A 201 -46.24 -29.90 -22.86
CA ASN A 201 -46.23 -29.52 -24.26
C ASN A 201 -45.09 -28.53 -24.57
N THR A 202 -44.44 -28.71 -25.70
CA THR A 202 -43.52 -27.68 -26.24
C THR A 202 -44.32 -26.47 -26.72
N PHE A 203 -43.68 -25.30 -26.73
CA PHE A 203 -44.32 -24.07 -27.25
C PHE A 203 -44.86 -24.30 -28.69
N ALA A 204 -44.08 -24.94 -29.54
CA ALA A 204 -44.52 -25.30 -30.89
C ALA A 204 -45.76 -26.22 -30.89
N ALA A 205 -45.80 -27.20 -30.04
CA ALA A 205 -46.97 -28.10 -29.98
C ALA A 205 -48.24 -27.42 -29.41
N ALA A 206 -48.07 -26.39 -28.56
CA ALA A 206 -49.20 -25.66 -27.99
C ALA A 206 -49.85 -24.69 -29.01
N PHE A 207 -49.13 -24.25 -30.04
CA PHE A 207 -49.60 -23.29 -31.04
C PHE A 207 -49.61 -23.84 -32.48
N ASN A 208 -49.40 -25.13 -32.66
CA ASN A 208 -49.53 -25.80 -33.92
C ASN A 208 -51.01 -26.22 -34.09
N ASN A 209 -51.79 -25.30 -34.72
CA ASN A 209 -53.12 -25.62 -35.28
C ASN A 209 -53.01 -25.82 -36.74
#